data_8cde6ba720b9199c993475a0f08acbb5
#
_entry.id   8cde6ba720b9199c993475a0f08acbb5
#
_cell.length_a   1.000
_cell.length_b   1.000
_cell.length_c   1.000
_cell.angle_alpha   90.00
_cell.angle_beta   90.00
_cell.angle_gamma   90.00
#
_symmetry.space_group_name_H-M   'P 1'
#
loop_
_entity.id
_entity.type
_entity.pdbx_description
1 polymer ?
#
loop_
_entity_poly.entity_id
_entity_poly.type
_entity_poly.pdbx_seq_one_letter_code
_entity_poly.pdbx_strand_id
1 'polypeptide(L)' 'MDVPEESRELADVTIRVRETAPGFFEANFKPTDANHIARNGYSLDTKRGLKGRTFTEVLDRAEAHWRQNYPS' A
#
# COMPACT_ATOMS: atom_id res chain seq x y z
N MET A 1 -13.59 -3.25 -17.89
CA MET A 1 -12.37 -2.49 -18.14
C MET A 1 -11.49 -2.53 -16.91
N ASP A 2 -10.25 -2.96 -17.06
CA ASP A 2 -9.37 -3.12 -15.92
C ASP A 2 -8.84 -1.78 -15.45
N VAL A 3 -8.83 -1.58 -14.14
CA VAL A 3 -8.21 -0.41 -13.53
C VAL A 3 -6.70 -0.66 -13.49
N PRO A 4 -5.87 0.30 -13.95
CA PRO A 4 -4.42 0.13 -13.84
C PRO A 4 -4.00 -0.06 -12.39
N GLU A 5 -3.20 -1.08 -12.14
CA GLU A 5 -2.70 -1.34 -10.81
C GLU A 5 -1.32 -2.01 -10.86
N GLU A 6 -0.54 -1.78 -9.82
CA GLU A 6 0.74 -2.43 -9.61
C GLU A 6 0.88 -2.77 -8.14
N SER A 7 1.70 -3.77 -7.86
CA SER A 7 1.93 -4.20 -6.50
C SER A 7 3.42 -4.31 -6.20
N ARG A 8 3.74 -4.24 -4.90
CA ARG A 8 5.09 -4.42 -4.40
C ARG A 8 5.01 -5.39 -3.23
N GLU A 9 5.75 -6.47 -3.31
CA GLU A 9 5.82 -7.45 -2.23
C GLU A 9 7.03 -7.16 -1.35
N LEU A 10 6.78 -6.95 -0.06
CA LEU A 10 7.80 -6.77 0.95
C LEU A 10 7.77 -7.95 1.91
N ALA A 11 8.75 -8.01 2.80
CA ALA A 11 8.83 -9.14 3.73
C ALA A 11 7.63 -9.20 4.68
N ASP A 12 7.06 -8.05 5.03
CA ASP A 12 6.00 -7.94 6.04
C ASP A 12 4.66 -7.50 5.47
N VAL A 13 4.61 -7.04 4.21
CA VAL A 13 3.39 -6.53 3.63
C VAL A 13 3.43 -6.61 2.12
N THR A 14 2.27 -6.83 1.50
CA THR A 14 2.09 -6.66 0.06
C THR A 14 1.31 -5.37 -0.15
N ILE A 15 1.88 -4.44 -0.91
CA ILE A 15 1.25 -3.16 -1.21
C ILE A 15 0.71 -3.22 -2.64
N ARG A 16 -0.57 -2.96 -2.80
CA ARG A 16 -1.20 -2.88 -4.11
C ARG A 16 -1.71 -1.46 -4.31
N VAL A 17 -1.31 -0.82 -5.39
CA VAL A 17 -1.70 0.55 -5.72
C VAL A 17 -2.48 0.53 -7.01
N ARG A 18 -3.61 1.24 -7.04
CA ARG A 18 -4.38 1.39 -8.26
C ARG A 18 -4.72 2.86 -8.47
N GLU A 19 -4.76 3.27 -9.74
CA GLU A 19 -5.11 4.64 -10.10
C GLU A 19 -6.63 4.76 -10.14
N THR A 20 -7.18 5.63 -9.31
CA THR A 20 -8.63 5.83 -9.21
C THR A 20 -9.10 7.01 -10.06
N ALA A 21 -8.18 7.95 -10.34
CA ALA A 21 -8.40 9.10 -11.23
C ALA A 21 -7.02 9.54 -11.71
N PRO A 22 -6.90 10.30 -12.80
CA PRO A 22 -5.59 10.75 -13.28
C PRO A 22 -4.79 11.43 -12.18
N GLY A 23 -3.63 10.88 -11.84
CA GLY A 23 -2.74 11.39 -10.81
C GLY A 23 -3.14 11.08 -9.38
N PHE A 24 -4.26 10.36 -9.16
CA PHE A 24 -4.74 10.00 -7.83
C PHE A 24 -4.80 8.48 -7.69
N PHE A 25 -4.31 7.98 -6.56
CA PHE A 25 -4.13 6.56 -6.35
C PHE A 25 -4.65 6.13 -4.99
N GLU A 26 -4.99 4.85 -4.89
CA GLU A 26 -5.39 4.20 -3.65
C GLU A 26 -4.43 3.03 -3.41
N ALA A 27 -3.93 2.93 -2.18
CA ALA A 27 -3.04 1.84 -1.80
C ALA A 27 -3.76 0.90 -0.84
N ASN A 28 -3.64 -0.40 -1.08
CA ASN A 28 -4.12 -1.44 -0.19
C ASN A 28 -2.92 -2.16 0.39
N PHE A 29 -2.89 -2.29 1.71
CA PHE A 29 -1.79 -2.93 2.44
C PHE A 29 -2.31 -4.24 3.01
N LYS A 30 -1.69 -5.34 2.58
CA LYS A 30 -2.03 -6.67 3.09
C LYS A 30 -0.83 -7.21 3.85
N PRO A 31 -0.86 -7.15 5.19
CA PRO A 31 0.22 -7.71 5.99
C PRO A 31 0.36 -9.21 5.72
N THR A 32 1.59 -9.68 5.60
CA THR A 32 1.89 -11.09 5.38
C THR A 32 2.56 -11.73 6.58
N ASP A 33 3.01 -10.92 7.54
CA ASP A 33 3.65 -11.39 8.77
C ASP A 33 2.57 -11.60 9.84
N ALA A 34 2.38 -12.86 10.26
CA ALA A 34 1.40 -13.20 11.28
C ALA A 34 1.67 -12.48 12.61
N ASN A 35 2.93 -12.26 12.96
CA ASN A 35 3.26 -11.54 14.18
C ASN A 35 2.86 -10.07 14.10
N HIS A 36 3.01 -9.47 12.93
CA HIS A 36 2.60 -8.09 12.69
C HIS A 36 1.07 -7.98 12.81
N ILE A 37 0.34 -8.90 12.21
CA ILE A 37 -1.13 -8.93 12.28
C ILE A 37 -1.58 -9.08 13.73
N ALA A 38 -0.94 -9.97 14.48
CA ALA A 38 -1.30 -10.20 15.88
C ALA A 38 -1.09 -8.94 16.73
N ARG A 39 0.00 -8.19 16.49
CA ARG A 39 0.30 -6.97 17.24
C ARG A 39 -0.62 -5.80 16.89
N ASN A 40 -1.00 -5.69 15.64
CA ASN A 40 -1.74 -4.52 15.15
C ASN A 40 -3.23 -4.78 14.97
N GLY A 41 -3.67 -6.04 15.04
CA GLY A 41 -5.08 -6.38 15.09
C GLY A 41 -5.84 -6.22 13.78
N TYR A 42 -5.15 -6.22 12.62
CA TYR A 42 -5.84 -6.11 11.34
C TYR A 42 -5.14 -6.95 10.27
N SER A 43 -5.90 -7.30 9.22
CA SER A 43 -5.41 -8.09 8.10
C SER A 43 -5.37 -7.31 6.78
N LEU A 44 -5.91 -6.09 6.76
CA LEU A 44 -5.94 -5.26 5.57
C LEU A 44 -6.08 -3.80 5.98
N ASP A 45 -5.36 -2.91 5.28
CA ASP A 45 -5.50 -1.47 5.48
C ASP A 45 -5.54 -0.79 4.10
N THR A 46 -6.11 0.40 4.04
CA THR A 46 -6.27 1.15 2.80
C THR A 46 -5.90 2.61 3.03
N LYS A 47 -5.08 3.15 2.13
CA LYS A 47 -4.75 4.58 2.11
C LYS A 47 -5.25 5.17 0.81
N ARG A 48 -6.14 6.15 0.91
CA ARG A 48 -6.69 6.87 -0.25
C ARG A 48 -6.02 8.23 -0.40
N GLY A 49 -6.16 8.81 -1.58
CA GLY A 49 -5.70 10.15 -1.83
C GLY A 49 -4.19 10.28 -2.03
N LEU A 50 -3.52 9.21 -2.41
CA LEU A 50 -2.12 9.29 -2.79
C LEU A 50 -2.01 9.95 -4.16
N LYS A 51 -1.03 10.83 -4.31
CA LYS A 51 -0.77 11.52 -5.56
C LYS A 51 0.60 11.14 -6.09
N GLY A 52 0.72 11.03 -7.40
CA GLY A 52 1.99 10.73 -8.03
C GLY A 52 1.88 10.71 -9.54
N ARG A 53 3.03 10.68 -10.21
CA ARG A 53 3.10 10.65 -11.66
C ARG A 53 3.27 9.25 -12.21
N THR A 54 3.84 8.36 -11.42
CA THR A 54 4.11 6.98 -11.81
C THR A 54 3.71 6.04 -10.67
N PHE A 55 3.51 4.78 -11.01
CA PHE A 55 3.25 3.77 -10.00
C PHE A 55 4.43 3.59 -9.05
N THR A 56 5.65 3.68 -9.54
CA THR A 56 6.84 3.59 -8.70
C THR A 56 6.85 4.67 -7.64
N GLU A 57 6.57 5.92 -8.01
CA GLU A 57 6.50 7.02 -7.06
C GLU A 57 5.42 6.77 -6.01
N VAL A 58 4.25 6.33 -6.43
CA VAL A 58 3.15 6.07 -5.50
C VAL A 58 3.46 4.89 -4.59
N LEU A 59 4.07 3.84 -5.12
CA LEU A 59 4.50 2.69 -4.32
C LEU A 59 5.52 3.12 -3.27
N ASP A 60 6.46 4.00 -3.62
CA ASP A 60 7.43 4.53 -2.66
C ASP A 60 6.73 5.30 -1.55
N ARG A 61 5.75 6.11 -1.89
CA ARG A 61 4.97 6.88 -0.91
C ARG A 61 4.13 5.96 -0.02
N ALA A 62 3.54 4.94 -0.61
CA ALA A 62 2.76 3.95 0.14
C ALA A 62 3.65 3.18 1.12
N GLU A 63 4.83 2.78 0.68
CA GLU A 63 5.78 2.10 1.54
C GLU A 63 6.23 3.00 2.70
N ALA A 64 6.52 4.27 2.42
CA ALA A 64 6.89 5.23 3.45
C ALA A 64 5.76 5.39 4.47
N HIS A 65 4.52 5.48 4.00
CA HIS A 65 3.36 5.56 4.88
C HIS A 65 3.27 4.33 5.78
N TRP A 66 3.46 3.13 5.22
CA TRP A 66 3.43 1.90 5.98
C TRP A 66 4.52 1.88 7.06
N ARG A 67 5.75 2.22 6.70
CA ARG A 67 6.87 2.22 7.64
C ARG A 67 6.69 3.26 8.76
N GLN A 68 6.06 4.38 8.45
CA GLN A 68 5.84 5.45 9.42
C GLN A 68 4.75 5.09 10.42
N ASN A 69 3.68 4.45 9.96
CA ASN A 69 2.51 4.18 10.79
C ASN A 69 2.55 2.80 11.45
N TYR A 70 3.33 1.87 10.90
CA TYR A 70 3.41 0.51 11.40
C TYR A 70 4.87 0.07 11.48
N PRO A 71 5.66 0.68 12.37
CA PRO A 71 7.06 0.30 12.52
C PRO A 71 7.17 -1.14 13.01
N SER A 72 8.08 -1.88 12.42
CA SER A 72 8.31 -3.28 12.79
C SER A 72 9.23 -3.40 14.00
#